data_1cae7bd1ce0b955233b4903d7060814f
#
_entry.id   1cae7bd1ce0b955233b4903d7060814f
#
_cell.length_a   1.000
_cell.length_b   1.000
_cell.length_c   1.000
_cell.angle_alpha   90.00
_cell.angle_beta   90.00
_cell.angle_gamma   90.00
#
_symmetry.space_group_name_H-M   'P 1'
#
loop_
_entity.id
_entity.type
_entity.pdbx_description
1 polymer ?
#
loop_
_entity_poly.entity_id
_entity_poly.type
_entity_poly.pdbx_seq_one_letter_code
_entity_poly.pdbx_strand_id
1 'polypeptide(L)'
;DSMRGWFSYELYQHMQKNKNIWLIVGDLGWGVFDKHRDDFPDRFINTGAAEVAMMDIAVGLAMSGKIPVVYSITTFLLYRPFEVIRNYINHEKWPVKMVGSGRDKDYAHDGFSHWSEDVENLFFEDCDDQGSHEGILNNIKVLWPEEKEEIPKLMKDFLYNGKPYFLSLRR
;
A
#
# COMPACT_ATOMS: atom_id res chain seq x y z
N ASP A 1 -16.93 3.97 9.53
CA ASP A 1 -15.92 4.86 10.13
C ASP A 1 -14.60 4.15 10.47
N SER A 2 -14.15 3.22 9.60
CA SER A 2 -12.86 2.55 9.74
C SER A 2 -11.72 3.38 9.13
N MET A 3 -10.48 3.09 9.52
CA MET A 3 -9.28 3.71 8.92
C MET A 3 -9.25 3.51 7.39
N ARG A 4 -9.67 2.33 6.91
CA ARG A 4 -9.81 2.03 5.48
C ARG A 4 -10.83 2.93 4.78
N GLY A 5 -11.96 3.20 5.44
CA GLY A 5 -12.99 4.10 4.92
C GLY A 5 -12.48 5.55 4.79
N TRP A 6 -11.74 6.03 5.77
CA TRP A 6 -11.10 7.35 5.71
C TRP A 6 -10.07 7.44 4.59
N PHE A 7 -9.21 6.41 4.44
CA PHE A 7 -8.27 6.34 3.34
C PHE A 7 -8.98 6.36 1.98
N SER A 8 -10.02 5.54 1.83
CA SER A 8 -10.82 5.49 0.59
C SER A 8 -11.43 6.85 0.26
N TYR A 9 -12.03 7.51 1.24
CA TYR A 9 -12.61 8.85 1.05
C TYR A 9 -11.56 9.86 0.58
N GLU A 10 -10.43 9.94 1.25
CA GLU A 10 -9.36 10.86 0.90
C GLU A 10 -8.76 10.55 -0.48
N LEU A 11 -8.49 9.27 -0.77
CA LEU A 11 -8.00 8.86 -2.09
C LEU A 11 -8.99 9.27 -3.20
N TYR A 12 -10.28 9.08 -2.97
CA TYR A 12 -11.30 9.49 -3.93
C TYR A 12 -11.24 11.00 -4.23
N GLN A 13 -11.11 11.86 -3.20
CA GLN A 13 -10.99 13.30 -3.37
C GLN A 13 -9.74 13.68 -4.18
N HIS A 14 -8.63 12.96 -3.99
CA HIS A 14 -7.41 13.17 -4.77
C HIS A 14 -7.55 12.68 -6.21
N MET A 15 -8.20 11.52 -6.43
CA MET A 15 -8.44 11.00 -7.79
C MET A 15 -9.37 11.87 -8.62
N GLN A 16 -10.32 12.58 -8.01
CA GLN A 16 -11.14 13.58 -8.70
C GLN A 16 -10.31 14.73 -9.26
N LYS A 17 -9.28 15.15 -8.54
CA LYS A 17 -8.44 16.32 -8.86
C LYS A 17 -7.24 15.98 -9.73
N ASN A 18 -6.74 14.73 -9.66
CA ASN A 18 -5.53 14.31 -10.37
C ASN A 18 -5.76 13.01 -11.14
N LYS A 19 -5.77 13.12 -12.46
CA LYS A 19 -5.97 11.99 -13.40
C LYS A 19 -4.77 11.04 -13.47
N ASN A 20 -3.62 11.38 -12.87
CA ASN A 20 -2.46 10.50 -12.84
C ASN A 20 -2.53 9.45 -11.74
N ILE A 21 -3.45 9.58 -10.78
CA ILE A 21 -3.62 8.59 -9.71
C ILE A 21 -4.42 7.41 -10.23
N TRP A 22 -3.89 6.21 -10.05
CA TRP A 22 -4.49 4.93 -10.42
C TRP A 22 -4.64 4.06 -9.16
N LEU A 23 -5.76 3.39 -9.03
CA LEU A 23 -6.00 2.44 -7.94
C LEU A 23 -6.02 1.02 -8.49
N ILE A 24 -5.19 0.15 -7.90
CA ILE A 24 -5.06 -1.26 -8.27
C ILE A 24 -5.33 -2.10 -7.04
N VAL A 25 -6.25 -3.04 -7.14
CA VAL A 25 -6.65 -3.92 -6.04
C VAL A 25 -6.48 -5.39 -6.41
N GLY A 26 -6.19 -6.22 -5.41
CA GLY A 26 -6.05 -7.67 -5.56
C GLY A 26 -7.30 -8.42 -5.09
N ASP A 27 -8.43 -8.24 -5.76
CA ASP A 27 -9.73 -8.83 -5.43
C ASP A 27 -10.24 -8.51 -4.01
N LEU A 28 -9.96 -7.31 -3.57
CA LEU A 28 -10.29 -6.80 -2.23
C LEU A 28 -10.89 -5.41 -2.28
N GLY A 29 -11.43 -4.98 -1.12
CA GLY A 29 -11.95 -3.61 -0.98
C GLY A 29 -13.40 -3.44 -1.42
N TRP A 30 -14.16 -4.54 -1.49
CA TRP A 30 -15.60 -4.51 -1.73
C TRP A 30 -16.30 -3.61 -0.69
N GLY A 31 -17.17 -2.74 -1.15
CA GLY A 31 -17.83 -1.72 -0.32
C GLY A 31 -16.93 -0.53 0.07
N VAL A 32 -15.60 -0.67 -0.03
CA VAL A 32 -14.64 0.39 0.27
C VAL A 32 -14.31 1.21 -0.98
N PHE A 33 -14.09 0.53 -2.12
CA PHE A 33 -13.67 1.16 -3.38
C PHE A 33 -14.69 1.08 -4.52
N ASP A 34 -15.94 0.71 -4.25
CA ASP A 34 -16.96 0.58 -5.28
C ASP A 34 -17.15 1.90 -6.04
N LYS A 35 -17.16 3.02 -5.31
CA LYS A 35 -17.28 4.35 -5.92
C LYS A 35 -16.08 4.71 -6.81
N HIS A 36 -14.87 4.28 -6.48
CA HIS A 36 -13.68 4.48 -7.33
C HIS A 36 -13.81 3.69 -8.63
N ARG A 37 -14.26 2.43 -8.54
CA ARG A 37 -14.50 1.59 -9.72
C ARG A 37 -15.53 2.21 -10.66
N ASP A 38 -16.63 2.72 -10.10
CA ASP A 38 -17.75 3.21 -10.87
C ASP A 38 -17.47 4.59 -11.50
N ASP A 39 -16.78 5.48 -10.77
CA ASP A 39 -16.52 6.86 -11.22
C ASP A 39 -15.20 7.00 -12.00
N PHE A 40 -14.23 6.07 -11.80
CA PHE A 40 -12.92 6.10 -12.47
C PHE A 40 -12.55 4.77 -13.15
N PRO A 41 -13.43 4.20 -14.00
CA PRO A 41 -13.22 2.85 -14.56
C PRO A 41 -11.91 2.73 -15.35
N ASP A 42 -11.45 3.82 -15.99
CA ASP A 42 -10.19 3.83 -16.76
C ASP A 42 -8.93 3.84 -15.89
N ARG A 43 -9.06 4.05 -14.60
CA ARG A 43 -7.96 4.19 -13.62
C ARG A 43 -8.15 3.30 -12.39
N PHE A 44 -9.06 2.37 -12.47
CA PHE A 44 -9.31 1.34 -11.47
C PHE A 44 -9.05 -0.03 -12.08
N ILE A 45 -8.14 -0.80 -11.49
CA ILE A 45 -7.78 -2.14 -11.97
C ILE A 45 -7.97 -3.13 -10.82
N ASN A 46 -8.75 -4.17 -11.06
CA ASN A 46 -8.79 -5.34 -10.18
C ASN A 46 -8.08 -6.50 -10.89
N THR A 47 -6.95 -6.93 -10.36
CA THR A 47 -6.15 -8.02 -10.93
C THR A 47 -6.59 -9.40 -10.50
N GLY A 48 -7.62 -9.50 -9.64
CA GLY A 48 -7.89 -10.74 -8.93
C GLY A 48 -6.83 -11.01 -7.86
N ALA A 49 -6.81 -12.21 -7.32
CA ALA A 49 -5.82 -12.65 -6.33
C ALA A 49 -4.45 -12.95 -6.98
N ALA A 50 -3.89 -11.96 -7.65
CA ALA A 50 -2.66 -12.04 -8.45
C ALA A 50 -1.71 -10.88 -8.08
N GLU A 51 -1.20 -10.88 -6.86
CA GLU A 51 -0.45 -9.76 -6.29
C GLU A 51 0.87 -9.48 -7.01
N VAL A 52 1.49 -10.49 -7.62
CA VAL A 52 2.67 -10.28 -8.47
C VAL A 52 2.30 -9.44 -9.69
N ALA A 53 1.26 -9.81 -10.43
CA ALA A 53 0.77 -9.04 -11.57
C ALA A 53 0.30 -7.64 -11.17
N MET A 54 -0.37 -7.51 -10.02
CA MET A 54 -0.78 -6.22 -9.43
C MET A 54 0.44 -5.30 -9.26
N MET A 55 1.52 -5.82 -8.70
CA MET A 55 2.72 -5.03 -8.43
C MET A 55 3.51 -4.72 -9.71
N ASP A 56 3.59 -5.66 -10.66
CA ASP A 56 4.23 -5.42 -11.97
C ASP A 56 3.51 -4.30 -12.74
N ILE A 57 2.17 -4.30 -12.75
CA ILE A 57 1.36 -3.24 -13.36
C ILE A 57 1.65 -1.89 -12.67
N ALA A 58 1.71 -1.88 -11.34
CA ALA A 58 1.99 -0.66 -10.58
C ALA A 58 3.38 -0.09 -10.92
N VAL A 59 4.40 -0.93 -11.02
CA VAL A 59 5.76 -0.50 -11.42
C VAL A 59 5.73 0.08 -12.84
N GLY A 60 5.06 -0.59 -13.78
CA GLY A 60 4.91 -0.08 -15.16
C GLY A 60 4.20 1.27 -15.23
N LEU A 61 3.16 1.47 -14.43
CA LEU A 61 2.46 2.75 -14.31
C LEU A 61 3.37 3.84 -13.72
N ALA A 62 4.16 3.52 -12.67
CA ALA A 62 5.13 4.45 -12.10
C ALA A 62 6.20 4.86 -13.12
N MET A 63 6.73 3.90 -13.89
CA MET A 63 7.67 4.17 -15.01
C MET A 63 7.06 5.07 -16.07
N SER A 64 5.75 5.02 -16.26
CA SER A 64 4.99 5.86 -17.22
C SER A 64 4.59 7.22 -16.64
N GLY A 65 5.08 7.59 -15.45
CA GLY A 65 4.79 8.88 -14.80
C GLY A 65 3.42 8.95 -14.12
N LYS A 66 2.77 7.81 -13.89
CA LYS A 66 1.54 7.74 -13.11
C LYS A 66 1.83 7.61 -11.61
N ILE A 67 0.79 7.77 -10.81
CA ILE A 67 0.83 7.60 -9.36
C ILE A 67 0.02 6.34 -9.02
N PRO A 68 0.63 5.15 -9.06
CA PRO A 68 -0.07 3.92 -8.77
C PRO A 68 -0.23 3.72 -7.26
N VAL A 69 -1.45 3.50 -6.82
CA VAL A 69 -1.81 3.10 -5.47
C VAL A 69 -2.26 1.64 -5.52
N VAL A 70 -1.57 0.75 -4.83
CA VAL A 70 -1.94 -0.67 -4.73
C VAL A 70 -2.50 -0.99 -3.36
N TYR A 71 -3.56 -1.78 -3.31
CA TYR A 71 -4.24 -2.13 -2.07
C TYR A 71 -4.52 -3.63 -1.98
N SER A 72 -4.06 -4.24 -0.89
CA SER A 72 -4.38 -5.63 -0.56
C SER A 72 -4.26 -5.85 0.96
N ILE A 73 -4.56 -7.06 1.43
CA ILE A 73 -4.22 -7.49 2.79
C ILE A 73 -2.69 -7.43 2.94
N THR A 74 -2.23 -6.93 4.07
CA THR A 74 -0.82 -6.61 4.30
C THR A 74 0.14 -7.75 3.94
N THR A 75 -0.13 -8.96 4.39
CA THR A 75 0.73 -10.13 4.09
C THR A 75 0.73 -10.48 2.61
N PHE A 76 -0.42 -10.43 1.95
CA PHE A 76 -0.51 -10.73 0.51
C PHE A 76 0.17 -9.64 -0.33
N LEU A 77 -0.01 -8.39 0.07
CA LEU A 77 0.62 -7.23 -0.57
C LEU A 77 2.14 -7.31 -0.55
N LEU A 78 2.74 -7.71 0.56
CA LEU A 78 4.17 -7.61 0.78
C LEU A 78 4.93 -8.91 0.50
N TYR A 79 4.35 -10.06 0.88
CA TYR A 79 5.07 -11.34 0.73
C TYR A 79 4.92 -11.97 -0.63
N ARG A 80 3.73 -11.94 -1.24
CA ARG A 80 3.54 -12.58 -2.56
C ARG A 80 4.37 -11.95 -3.66
N PRO A 81 4.38 -10.61 -3.84
CA PRO A 81 5.18 -9.93 -4.85
C PRO A 81 6.54 -9.44 -4.32
N PHE A 82 7.10 -10.08 -3.30
CA PHE A 82 8.29 -9.59 -2.59
C PHE A 82 9.48 -9.30 -3.51
N GLU A 83 9.72 -10.15 -4.50
CA GLU A 83 10.80 -9.94 -5.47
C GLU A 83 10.63 -8.62 -6.23
N VAL A 84 9.43 -8.34 -6.73
CA VAL A 84 9.12 -7.09 -7.45
C VAL A 84 9.32 -5.89 -6.54
N ILE A 85 8.82 -5.97 -5.30
CA ILE A 85 8.99 -4.89 -4.31
C ILE A 85 10.48 -4.65 -4.03
N ARG A 86 11.24 -5.72 -3.76
CA ARG A 86 12.67 -5.62 -3.45
C ARG A 86 13.46 -5.01 -4.59
N ASN A 87 13.25 -5.48 -5.81
CA ASN A 87 14.07 -5.11 -6.96
C ASN A 87 13.68 -3.73 -7.52
N TYR A 88 12.40 -3.50 -7.78
CA TYR A 88 11.95 -2.30 -8.51
C TYR A 88 11.50 -1.18 -7.58
N ILE A 89 10.78 -1.48 -6.51
CA ILE A 89 10.24 -0.45 -5.64
C ILE A 89 11.28 0.00 -4.62
N ASN A 90 12.00 -0.95 -4.00
CA ASN A 90 13.02 -0.62 -3.02
C ASN A 90 14.36 -0.25 -3.67
N HIS A 91 14.93 -1.11 -4.50
CA HIS A 91 16.27 -0.90 -5.07
C HIS A 91 16.27 0.21 -6.12
N GLU A 92 15.37 0.16 -7.11
CA GLU A 92 15.29 1.16 -8.17
C GLU A 92 14.44 2.39 -7.77
N LYS A 93 13.75 2.33 -6.64
CA LYS A 93 12.96 3.44 -6.05
C LYS A 93 11.79 3.93 -6.91
N TRP A 94 11.17 3.04 -7.70
CA TRP A 94 9.95 3.41 -8.42
C TRP A 94 8.82 3.75 -7.42
N PRO A 95 8.14 4.92 -7.58
CA PRO A 95 7.29 5.50 -6.56
C PRO A 95 5.90 4.87 -6.47
N VAL A 96 5.83 3.58 -6.28
CA VAL A 96 4.58 2.85 -6.02
C VAL A 96 4.11 3.15 -4.59
N LYS A 97 2.81 3.39 -4.44
CA LYS A 97 2.14 3.68 -3.17
C LYS A 97 1.43 2.42 -2.70
N MET A 98 2.05 1.67 -1.81
CA MET A 98 1.53 0.41 -1.28
C MET A 98 0.67 0.66 -0.05
N VAL A 99 -0.52 0.07 0.00
CA VAL A 99 -1.48 0.20 1.12
C VAL A 99 -1.87 -1.18 1.61
N GLY A 100 -1.42 -1.51 2.80
CA GLY A 100 -1.73 -2.78 3.47
C GLY A 100 -2.94 -2.65 4.38
N SER A 101 -3.94 -3.50 4.20
CA SER A 101 -5.09 -3.63 5.09
C SER A 101 -4.85 -4.72 6.13
N GLY A 102 -5.09 -4.36 7.39
CA GLY A 102 -4.87 -5.24 8.54
C GLY A 102 -3.44 -5.16 9.06
N ARG A 103 -3.35 -4.91 10.35
CA ARG A 103 -2.12 -4.83 11.13
C ARG A 103 -2.13 -5.90 12.20
N ASP A 104 -0.96 -6.41 12.57
CA ASP A 104 -0.83 -7.42 13.62
C ASP A 104 -1.78 -8.61 13.40
N LYS A 105 -2.75 -8.78 14.27
CA LYS A 105 -3.79 -9.81 14.22
C LYS A 105 -5.19 -9.26 13.93
N ASP A 106 -5.31 -8.17 13.22
CA ASP A 106 -6.62 -7.60 12.84
C ASP A 106 -7.52 -8.63 12.11
N TYR A 107 -6.92 -9.57 11.39
CA TYR A 107 -7.58 -10.70 10.74
C TYR A 107 -7.32 -12.03 11.44
N ALA A 108 -7.29 -12.04 12.78
CA ALA A 108 -6.97 -13.25 13.57
C ALA A 108 -7.85 -14.45 13.24
N HIS A 109 -9.12 -14.22 12.91
CA HIS A 109 -10.10 -15.25 12.56
C HIS A 109 -9.81 -15.96 11.22
N ASP A 110 -9.01 -15.33 10.34
CA ASP A 110 -8.63 -15.90 9.05
C ASP A 110 -7.33 -16.72 9.12
N GLY A 111 -6.70 -16.75 10.30
CA GLY A 111 -5.51 -17.57 10.58
C GLY A 111 -4.20 -16.92 10.20
N PHE A 112 -3.11 -17.68 10.38
CA PHE A 112 -1.72 -17.23 10.28
C PHE A 112 -1.39 -16.53 8.95
N SER A 113 -1.97 -16.97 7.84
CA SER A 113 -1.73 -16.37 6.51
C SER A 113 -2.12 -14.89 6.42
N HIS A 114 -2.95 -14.41 7.35
CA HIS A 114 -3.44 -13.03 7.43
C HIS A 114 -2.80 -12.21 8.57
N TRP A 115 -1.96 -12.84 9.40
CA TRP A 115 -1.27 -12.16 10.50
C TRP A 115 -0.04 -11.43 9.96
N SER A 116 0.13 -10.19 10.36
CA SER A 116 1.18 -9.31 9.85
C SER A 116 2.12 -8.77 10.92
N GLU A 117 2.24 -9.47 12.05
CA GLU A 117 3.09 -9.07 13.20
C GLU A 117 4.57 -8.98 12.81
N ASP A 118 5.01 -9.78 11.83
CA ASP A 118 6.39 -9.86 11.36
C ASP A 118 6.72 -8.89 10.20
N VAL A 119 5.72 -8.18 9.69
CA VAL A 119 5.90 -7.26 8.54
C VAL A 119 6.83 -6.10 8.86
N GLU A 120 6.86 -5.65 10.11
CA GLU A 120 7.76 -4.59 10.53
C GLU A 120 9.23 -4.94 10.26
N ASN A 121 9.61 -6.20 10.40
CA ASN A 121 10.97 -6.68 10.16
C ASN A 121 11.45 -6.51 8.71
N LEU A 122 10.55 -6.31 7.75
CA LEU A 122 10.92 -6.00 6.36
C LEU A 122 11.50 -4.59 6.23
N PHE A 123 11.06 -3.66 7.07
CA PHE A 123 11.40 -2.24 7.01
C PHE A 123 12.37 -1.83 8.11
N PHE A 124 12.28 -2.47 9.28
CA PHE A 124 13.08 -2.16 10.46
C PHE A 124 13.69 -3.46 10.97
N GLU A 125 14.98 -3.47 11.30
CA GLU A 125 15.58 -4.55 12.08
C GLU A 125 15.53 -4.18 13.55
N ASP A 126 15.32 -5.16 14.42
CA ASP A 126 15.42 -4.98 15.87
C ASP A 126 16.83 -4.49 16.21
N CYS A 127 16.91 -3.37 16.91
CA CYS A 127 18.16 -2.82 17.40
C CYS A 127 18.73 -3.71 18.50
N ASP A 128 19.82 -4.40 18.25
CA ASP A 128 20.71 -4.79 19.34
C ASP A 128 21.49 -3.55 19.82
N ASP A 129 22.17 -3.67 20.96
CA ASP A 129 22.84 -2.56 21.67
C ASP A 129 23.92 -1.81 20.86
N GLN A 130 24.07 -2.03 19.55
CA GLN A 130 25.15 -1.52 18.71
C GLN A 130 24.72 -0.68 17.49
N GLY A 131 23.45 -0.37 17.29
CA GLY A 131 22.98 0.53 16.24
C GLY A 131 21.80 -0.04 15.43
N SER A 132 20.98 0.87 14.92
CA SER A 132 19.86 0.54 14.06
C SER A 132 20.34 -0.07 12.75
N HIS A 133 20.08 -1.34 12.52
CA HIS A 133 20.16 -1.91 11.19
C HIS A 133 18.90 -1.57 10.41
N GLU A 134 19.06 -1.13 9.18
CA GLU A 134 17.96 -0.91 8.26
C GLU A 134 17.45 -2.26 7.75
N GLY A 135 16.15 -2.47 7.74
CA GLY A 135 15.55 -3.66 7.15
C GLY A 135 15.80 -3.79 5.64
N ILE A 136 15.44 -4.91 5.06
CA ILE A 136 15.67 -5.19 3.63
C ILE A 136 15.04 -4.12 2.72
N LEU A 137 13.86 -3.58 3.10
CA LEU A 137 13.11 -2.57 2.35
C LEU A 137 13.38 -1.14 2.87
N ASN A 138 14.63 -0.76 2.96
CA ASN A 138 15.10 0.48 3.59
C ASN A 138 14.91 1.76 2.75
N ASN A 139 14.56 1.66 1.47
CA ASN A 139 14.27 2.81 0.62
C ASN A 139 12.76 3.12 0.52
N ILE A 140 11.93 2.32 1.14
CA ILE A 140 10.48 2.51 1.17
C ILE A 140 10.10 3.26 2.44
N LYS A 141 9.45 4.41 2.29
CA LYS A 141 8.96 5.18 3.43
C LYS A 141 7.72 4.52 4.02
N VAL A 142 7.72 4.32 5.32
CA VAL A 142 6.62 3.68 6.05
C VAL A 142 5.77 4.72 6.75
N LEU A 143 4.44 4.63 6.57
CA LEU A 143 3.44 5.39 7.30
C LEU A 143 2.61 4.43 8.15
N TRP A 144 2.56 4.69 9.43
CA TRP A 144 1.97 3.80 10.43
C TRP A 144 0.99 4.56 11.35
N PRO A 145 -0.11 5.14 10.79
CA PRO A 145 -1.06 5.91 11.61
C PRO A 145 -1.72 5.03 12.67
N GLU A 146 -1.88 5.56 13.85
CA GLU A 146 -2.61 4.90 14.94
C GLU A 146 -4.09 5.25 14.92
N GLU A 147 -4.42 6.48 14.49
CA GLU A 147 -5.78 6.98 14.45
C GLU A 147 -6.18 7.36 13.02
N LYS A 148 -7.45 7.12 12.68
CA LYS A 148 -7.99 7.43 11.34
C LYS A 148 -7.92 8.91 10.97
N GLU A 149 -7.94 9.80 11.97
CA GLU A 149 -7.85 11.26 11.83
C GLU A 149 -6.47 11.73 11.35
N GLU A 150 -5.47 10.86 11.36
CA GLU A 150 -4.15 11.14 10.81
C GLU A 150 -4.13 10.99 9.28
N ILE A 151 -5.01 10.15 8.71
CA ILE A 151 -5.02 9.83 7.28
C ILE A 151 -5.03 11.08 6.39
N PRO A 152 -5.93 12.07 6.57
CA PRO A 152 -5.95 13.26 5.71
C PRO A 152 -4.61 14.02 5.68
N LYS A 153 -3.90 14.04 6.82
CA LYS A 153 -2.61 14.74 6.94
C LYS A 153 -1.47 14.05 6.19
N LEU A 154 -1.56 12.72 6.05
CA LEU A 154 -0.54 11.91 5.40
C LEU A 154 -0.69 11.87 3.87
N MET A 155 -1.89 12.05 3.35
CA MET A 155 -2.22 11.79 1.94
C MET A 155 -1.39 12.61 0.95
N LYS A 156 -1.10 13.88 1.27
CA LYS A 156 -0.32 14.75 0.38
C LYS A 156 1.11 14.24 0.22
N ASP A 157 1.76 13.90 1.32
CA ASP A 157 3.12 13.35 1.31
C ASP A 157 3.13 11.97 0.66
N PHE A 158 2.21 11.11 1.04
CA PHE A 158 2.04 9.77 0.49
C PHE A 158 1.92 9.77 -1.05
N LEU A 159 1.08 10.64 -1.61
CA LEU A 159 0.79 10.63 -3.06
C LEU A 159 1.82 11.38 -3.91
N TYR A 160 2.34 12.51 -3.42
CA TYR A 160 2.98 13.49 -4.31
C TYR A 160 4.48 13.73 -4.12
N ASN A 161 5.13 13.10 -3.17
CA ASN A 161 6.55 13.37 -2.96
C ASN A 161 7.52 12.60 -3.87
N GLY A 162 7.03 11.75 -4.77
CA GLY A 162 7.84 11.02 -5.75
C GLY A 162 8.65 9.86 -5.19
N LYS A 163 8.35 9.39 -3.97
CA LYS A 163 9.03 8.26 -3.32
C LYS A 163 8.12 7.05 -3.19
N PRO A 164 8.68 5.83 -3.10
CA PRO A 164 7.91 4.64 -2.73
C PRO A 164 7.46 4.70 -1.27
N TYR A 165 6.23 4.25 -1.02
CA TYR A 165 5.61 4.24 0.31
C TYR A 165 4.94 2.92 0.62
N PHE A 166 4.95 2.57 1.90
CA PHE A 166 4.05 1.61 2.49
C PHE A 166 3.20 2.29 3.57
N LEU A 167 1.90 2.26 3.41
CA LEU A 167 0.91 2.75 4.37
C LEU A 167 0.21 1.57 5.03
N SER A 168 0.39 1.40 6.32
CA SER A 168 -0.25 0.35 7.12
C SER A 168 -1.57 0.86 7.69
N LEU A 169 -2.67 0.20 7.34
CA LEU A 169 -4.00 0.53 7.84
C LEU A 169 -4.52 -0.56 8.77
N ARG A 170 -5.08 -0.17 9.90
CA ARG A 170 -5.92 -1.05 10.70
C ARG A 170 -7.24 -1.36 9.99
N ARG A 171 -7.83 -2.50 10.35
CA ARG A 171 -9.13 -2.96 9.81
C ARG A 171 -10.28 -2.05 10.19
#